data_c85a2f8b0fa677843ceb6fa7418bd84c
#
_entry.id   c85a2f8b0fa677843ceb6fa7418bd84c
#
_cell.length_a   1.000
_cell.length_b   1.000
_cell.length_c   1.000
_cell.angle_alpha   90.00
_cell.angle_beta   90.00
_cell.angle_gamma   90.00
#
_symmetry.space_group_name_H-M   'P 1'
#
loop_
_entity.id
_entity.type
_entity.pdbx_description
1 polymer ?
#
loop_
_entity_poly.entity_id
_entity_poly.type
_entity_poly.pdbx_seq_one_letter_code
_entity_poly.pdbx_strand_id
1 'polypeptide(L)' 'MDEQELDTRELDEAQRQEKLQALDAKLAQIQELLQRMENLAQLASRPECTPPRRARLQGEFHRLKGEIDQVADSLWML' A
#
# COMPACT_ATOMS: atom_id res chain seq x y z
N MET A 1 28.52 -17.82 -25.51
CA MET A 1 27.89 -17.57 -24.22
C MET A 1 28.10 -18.80 -23.36
N ASP A 2 28.67 -18.64 -22.17
CA ASP A 2 28.92 -19.79 -21.31
C ASP A 2 27.79 -20.09 -20.35
N GLU A 3 27.84 -21.23 -19.67
CA GLU A 3 26.78 -21.67 -18.77
C GLU A 3 26.56 -20.69 -17.60
N GLN A 4 27.62 -20.03 -17.12
CA GLN A 4 27.52 -19.10 -16.01
C GLN A 4 26.72 -17.85 -16.37
N GLU A 5 26.83 -17.34 -17.59
CA GLU A 5 26.04 -16.19 -18.04
C GLU A 5 24.57 -16.52 -18.13
N LEU A 6 24.22 -17.74 -18.58
CA LEU A 6 22.82 -18.18 -18.64
C LEU A 6 22.22 -18.33 -17.25
N ASP A 7 22.97 -18.92 -16.32
CA ASP A 7 22.51 -19.09 -14.94
C ASP A 7 22.29 -17.72 -14.26
N THR A 8 23.18 -16.77 -14.50
CA THR A 8 23.07 -15.42 -13.97
C THR A 8 21.81 -14.71 -14.48
N ARG A 9 21.50 -14.87 -15.77
CA ARG A 9 20.29 -14.28 -16.37
C ARG A 9 19.03 -14.87 -15.79
N GLU A 10 18.99 -16.18 -15.57
CA GLU A 10 17.83 -16.85 -14.96
C GLU A 10 17.59 -16.35 -13.54
N LEU A 11 18.67 -16.21 -12.75
CA LEU A 11 18.59 -15.68 -11.39
C LEU A 11 18.11 -14.22 -11.39
N ASP A 12 18.61 -13.40 -12.32
CA ASP A 12 18.20 -11.99 -12.41
C ASP A 12 16.72 -11.86 -12.79
N GLU A 13 16.23 -12.72 -13.69
CA GLU A 13 14.82 -12.72 -14.05
C GLU A 13 13.93 -13.18 -12.89
N ALA A 14 14.34 -14.24 -12.19
CA ALA A 14 13.59 -14.72 -11.04
C ALA A 14 13.52 -13.66 -9.94
N GLN A 15 14.63 -12.98 -9.66
CA GLN A 15 14.66 -11.89 -8.70
C GLN A 15 13.79 -10.72 -9.13
N ARG A 16 13.80 -10.40 -10.41
CA ARG A 16 12.96 -9.32 -10.95
C ARG A 16 11.49 -9.65 -10.83
N GLN A 17 11.10 -10.88 -11.12
CA GLN A 17 9.71 -11.32 -10.96
C GLN A 17 9.28 -11.27 -9.50
N GLU A 18 10.13 -11.70 -8.57
CA GLU A 18 9.84 -11.61 -7.15
C GLU A 18 9.61 -10.17 -6.70
N LYS A 19 10.45 -9.25 -7.16
CA LYS A 19 10.31 -7.84 -6.85
C LYS A 19 9.02 -7.26 -7.41
N LEU A 20 8.66 -7.62 -8.64
CA LEU A 20 7.41 -7.16 -9.25
C LEU A 20 6.19 -7.68 -8.50
N GLN A 21 6.21 -8.94 -8.09
CA GLN A 21 5.13 -9.52 -7.31
C GLN A 21 5.00 -8.83 -5.95
N ALA A 22 6.12 -8.55 -5.29
CA ALA A 22 6.12 -7.85 -4.02
C ALA A 22 5.60 -6.42 -4.19
N LEU A 23 5.98 -5.75 -5.27
CA LEU A 23 5.52 -4.40 -5.60
C LEU A 23 4.00 -4.41 -5.83
N ASP A 24 3.50 -5.36 -6.62
CA ASP A 24 2.06 -5.48 -6.89
C ASP A 24 1.27 -5.70 -5.60
N ALA A 25 1.76 -6.54 -4.70
CA ALA A 25 1.10 -6.81 -3.43
C ALA A 25 1.03 -5.54 -2.57
N LYS A 26 2.11 -4.75 -2.54
CA LYS A 26 2.14 -3.50 -1.78
C LYS A 26 1.24 -2.44 -2.38
N LEU A 27 1.19 -2.34 -3.71
CA LEU A 27 0.29 -1.41 -4.39
C LEU A 27 -1.18 -1.78 -4.13
N ALA A 28 -1.51 -3.07 -4.14
CA ALA A 28 -2.86 -3.53 -3.82
C ALA A 28 -3.22 -3.18 -2.39
N GLN A 29 -2.29 -3.31 -1.45
CA GLN A 29 -2.50 -2.93 -0.07
C GLN A 29 -2.75 -1.42 0.08
N ILE A 30 -1.99 -0.60 -0.63
CA ILE A 30 -2.20 0.86 -0.64
C ILE A 30 -3.58 1.20 -1.21
N GLN A 31 -3.99 0.55 -2.30
CA GLN A 31 -5.32 0.77 -2.88
C GLN A 31 -6.43 0.45 -1.89
N GLU A 32 -6.29 -0.66 -1.15
CA GLU A 32 -7.27 -1.03 -0.14
C GLU A 32 -7.36 0.01 0.97
N LEU A 33 -6.21 0.48 1.45
CA LEU A 33 -6.16 1.51 2.49
C LEU A 33 -6.76 2.83 2.00
N LEU A 34 -6.48 3.23 0.76
CA LEU A 34 -7.07 4.44 0.16
C LEU A 34 -8.59 4.31 0.05
N GLN A 35 -9.10 3.12 -0.30
CA GLN A 35 -10.54 2.89 -0.37
C GLN A 35 -11.18 3.04 1.01
N ARG A 36 -10.54 2.54 2.06
CA ARG A 36 -11.02 2.71 3.43
C ARG A 36 -11.03 4.19 3.84
N MET A 37 -9.98 4.95 3.47
CA MET A 37 -9.92 6.38 3.74
C MET A 37 -11.05 7.13 3.03
N GLU A 38 -11.32 6.78 1.78
CA GLU A 38 -12.43 7.38 1.03
C GLU A 38 -13.76 7.11 1.70
N ASN A 39 -13.99 5.88 2.16
CA ASN A 39 -15.21 5.51 2.88
C ASN A 39 -15.36 6.33 4.17
N LEU A 40 -14.26 6.51 4.92
CA LEU A 40 -14.31 7.32 6.15
C LEU A 40 -14.60 8.79 5.84
N ALA A 41 -14.03 9.34 4.78
CA ALA A 41 -14.27 10.70 4.36
C ALA A 41 -15.75 10.92 3.99
N GLN A 42 -16.34 9.95 3.28
CA GLN A 42 -17.74 10.01 2.91
C GLN A 42 -18.64 9.98 4.15
N LEU A 43 -18.33 9.11 5.11
CA LEU A 43 -19.09 9.04 6.35
C LEU A 43 -18.99 10.35 7.15
N ALA A 44 -17.79 10.93 7.22
CA ALA A 44 -17.58 12.18 7.97
C ALA A 44 -18.25 13.39 7.33
N SER A 45 -18.50 13.34 6.02
CA SER A 45 -19.13 14.44 5.28
C SER A 45 -20.66 14.46 5.38
N ARG A 46 -21.27 13.42 5.94
CA ARG A 46 -22.71 13.34 6.06
C ARG A 46 -23.24 14.34 7.09
N PRO A 47 -24.39 15.01 6.81
CA PRO A 47 -24.94 15.97 7.76
C PRO A 47 -25.29 15.38 9.13
N GLU A 48 -25.67 14.10 9.19
CA GLU A 48 -26.02 13.40 10.44
C GLU A 48 -24.79 12.96 11.24
N CYS A 49 -23.58 13.18 10.74
CA CYS A 49 -22.37 12.82 11.47
C CYS A 49 -22.16 13.79 12.64
N THR A 50 -22.24 13.28 13.87
CA THR A 50 -22.05 14.09 15.07
C THR A 50 -20.58 14.48 15.25
N PRO A 51 -20.29 15.61 15.94
CA PRO A 51 -18.89 16.00 16.20
C PRO A 51 -18.04 14.92 16.88
N PRO A 52 -18.53 14.20 17.93
CA PRO A 52 -17.73 13.11 18.51
C PRO A 52 -17.45 11.98 17.53
N ARG A 53 -18.43 11.63 16.69
CA ARG A 53 -18.25 10.59 15.69
C ARG A 53 -17.24 11.03 14.61
N ARG A 54 -17.34 12.30 14.20
CA ARG A 54 -16.40 12.86 13.22
C ARG A 54 -14.98 12.84 13.75
N ALA A 55 -14.77 13.14 15.03
CA ALA A 55 -13.45 13.10 15.65
C ALA A 55 -12.87 11.67 15.61
N ARG A 56 -13.69 10.65 15.86
CA ARG A 56 -13.26 9.25 15.79
C ARG A 56 -12.89 8.86 14.35
N LEU A 57 -13.70 9.29 13.39
CA LEU A 57 -13.40 9.01 11.97
C LEU A 57 -12.12 9.68 11.51
N GLN A 58 -11.84 10.90 11.99
CA GLN A 58 -10.58 11.58 11.72
C GLN A 58 -9.38 10.83 12.31
N GLY A 59 -9.54 10.30 13.52
CA GLY A 59 -8.50 9.49 14.16
C GLY A 59 -8.17 8.24 13.35
N GLU A 60 -9.19 7.54 12.86
CA GLU A 60 -9.00 6.38 11.99
C GLU A 60 -8.38 6.76 10.65
N PHE A 61 -8.80 7.89 10.09
CA PHE A 61 -8.24 8.40 8.84
C PHE A 61 -6.73 8.64 8.99
N HIS A 62 -6.31 9.28 10.09
CA HIS A 62 -4.89 9.50 10.37
C HIS A 62 -4.12 8.20 10.56
N ARG A 63 -4.73 7.21 11.22
CA ARG A 63 -4.11 5.90 11.40
C ARG A 63 -3.89 5.21 10.05
N LEU A 64 -4.88 5.24 9.17
CA LEU A 64 -4.77 4.64 7.84
C LEU A 64 -3.72 5.35 7.00
N LYS A 65 -3.64 6.68 7.10
CA LYS A 65 -2.59 7.44 6.44
C LYS A 65 -1.21 7.00 6.90
N GLY A 66 -1.03 6.77 8.20
CA GLY A 66 0.22 6.26 8.74
C GLY A 66 0.56 4.87 8.19
N GLU A 67 -0.43 4.00 8.05
CA GLU A 67 -0.23 2.67 7.45
C GLU A 67 0.20 2.77 5.98
N ILE A 68 -0.42 3.67 5.21
CA ILE A 68 -0.03 3.91 3.82
C ILE A 68 1.42 4.39 3.75
N ASP A 69 1.80 5.33 4.62
CA ASP A 69 3.16 5.84 4.65
C ASP A 69 4.17 4.73 4.93
N GLN A 70 3.85 3.79 5.84
CA GLN A 70 4.70 2.64 6.14
C GLN A 70 4.85 1.72 4.93
N VAL A 71 3.76 1.42 4.24
CA VAL A 71 3.81 0.58 3.03
C VAL A 71 4.61 1.29 1.94
N ALA A 72 4.38 2.58 1.74
CA ALA A 72 5.10 3.37 0.75
C ALA A 72 6.59 3.41 1.04
N ASP A 73 6.99 3.59 2.31
CA ASP A 73 8.39 3.56 2.71
C ASP A 73 9.02 2.20 2.39
N SER A 74 8.29 1.11 2.59
CA SER A 74 8.79 -0.24 2.32
C SER A 74 8.99 -0.51 0.82
N LEU A 75 8.37 0.27 -0.08
CA LEU A 75 8.61 0.15 -1.52
C LEU A 75 10.04 0.51 -1.90
N TRP A 76 10.65 1.45 -1.17
CA TRP A 76 12.04 1.87 -1.44
C TRP A 76 13.05 0.79 -1.05
N MET A 77 12.63 -0.21 -0.27
CA MET A 77 13.50 -1.31 0.17
C MET A 77 13.49 -2.50 -0.79
N LEU A 78 12.65 -2.45 -1.80
CA LEU A 78 12.61 -3.49 -2.83
C LEU A 78 13.70 -3.26 -3.87
#